data_306d1968c041ae9e9e578af63757c2b0
#
_entry.id   306d1968c041ae9e9e578af63757c2b0
#
_cell.length_a   1.000
_cell.length_b   1.000
_cell.length_c   1.000
_cell.angle_alpha   90.00
_cell.angle_beta   90.00
_cell.angle_gamma   90.00
#
_symmetry.space_group_name_H-M   'P 1'
#
loop_
_entity.id
_entity.type
_entity.pdbx_description
1 polymer ?
#
loop_
_entity_poly.entity_id
_entity_poly.type
_entity_poly.pdbx_seq_one_letter_code
_entity_poly.pdbx_strand_id
1 'polypeptide(L)'
;MLGLGLSLIDQAAATAGLKATVLHRDGLIIALLALAPLRRRNLAGLRLRRNLVETNGSWLISLDASETKTHAPLEILWPDDLLGPLLTYLNVHRPQLAAMNGRWAKPVEDTLWVSTDGSPMTEMAIYDRIRAHTGRAFGAAINPHLFRDAAATTLAIADPAHVRVATPLLGHRIFRTTERHYQHAQSLDAHRAYVGAVFGKGKRKRP
;
A
#
# COMPACT_ATOMS: atom_id res chain seq x y z
N MET A 1 -2.23 -4.17 -8.30
CA MET A 1 -2.39 -4.18 -6.83
C MET A 1 -3.55 -3.30 -6.37
N LEU A 2 -3.60 -2.03 -6.75
CA LEU A 2 -4.73 -1.15 -6.38
C LEU A 2 -6.07 -1.76 -6.79
N GLY A 3 -6.21 -2.20 -8.04
CA GLY A 3 -7.44 -2.84 -8.53
C GLY A 3 -7.87 -4.08 -7.72
N LEU A 4 -6.92 -4.87 -7.20
CA LEU A 4 -7.26 -5.99 -6.31
C LEU A 4 -7.85 -5.47 -4.99
N GLY A 5 -7.22 -4.45 -4.39
CA GLY A 5 -7.72 -3.86 -3.15
C GLY A 5 -9.15 -3.31 -3.30
N LEU A 6 -9.39 -2.53 -4.37
CA LEU A 6 -10.71 -1.97 -4.68
C LEU A 6 -11.73 -3.08 -4.95
N SER A 7 -11.38 -4.10 -5.73
CA SER A 7 -12.27 -5.25 -5.98
C SER A 7 -12.67 -6.00 -4.72
N LEU A 8 -11.79 -6.12 -3.72
CA LEU A 8 -12.13 -6.73 -2.44
C LEU A 8 -13.11 -5.85 -1.63
N ILE A 9 -12.97 -4.53 -1.70
CA ILE A 9 -13.91 -3.59 -1.08
C ILE A 9 -15.29 -3.69 -1.75
N ASP A 10 -15.34 -3.76 -3.08
CA ASP A 10 -16.59 -3.94 -3.82
C ASP A 10 -17.25 -5.29 -3.49
N GLN A 11 -16.47 -6.36 -3.41
CA GLN A 11 -16.97 -7.67 -2.97
C GLN A 11 -17.49 -7.63 -1.53
N ALA A 12 -16.88 -6.84 -0.66
CA ALA A 12 -17.37 -6.66 0.70
C ALA A 12 -18.76 -6.01 0.71
N ALA A 13 -19.02 -5.02 -0.14
CA ALA A 13 -20.32 -4.36 -0.26
C ALA A 13 -21.43 -5.33 -0.74
N ALA A 14 -21.07 -6.35 -1.52
CA ALA A 14 -22.00 -7.39 -2.00
C ALA A 14 -22.07 -8.61 -1.05
N THR A 15 -21.43 -8.56 0.11
CA THR A 15 -21.32 -9.67 1.06
C THR A 15 -21.85 -9.23 2.43
N ALA A 16 -22.23 -10.16 3.29
CA ALA A 16 -22.72 -9.84 4.64
C ALA A 16 -21.84 -10.45 5.75
N GLY A 17 -21.99 -9.93 6.97
CA GLY A 17 -21.39 -10.45 8.19
C GLY A 17 -19.85 -10.35 8.23
N LEU A 18 -19.24 -11.25 8.97
CA LEU A 18 -17.78 -11.22 9.21
C LEU A 18 -16.97 -11.30 7.91
N LYS A 19 -17.48 -11.99 6.89
CA LYS A 19 -16.79 -12.09 5.60
C LYS A 19 -16.70 -10.73 4.91
N ALA A 20 -17.76 -9.94 4.90
CA ALA A 20 -17.77 -8.58 4.37
C ALA A 20 -16.73 -7.70 5.08
N THR A 21 -16.74 -7.75 6.41
CA THR A 21 -15.83 -6.99 7.28
C THR A 21 -14.36 -7.32 7.00
N VAL A 22 -14.03 -8.60 6.84
CA VAL A 22 -12.68 -9.05 6.53
C VAL A 22 -12.25 -8.63 5.13
N LEU A 23 -13.13 -8.78 4.12
CA LEU A 23 -12.85 -8.39 2.75
C LEU A 23 -12.59 -6.88 2.65
N HIS A 24 -13.41 -6.06 3.29
CA HIS A 24 -13.25 -4.61 3.29
C HIS A 24 -11.92 -4.19 3.92
N ARG A 25 -11.60 -4.69 5.11
CA ARG A 25 -10.32 -4.44 5.80
C ARG A 25 -9.13 -4.82 4.94
N ASP A 26 -9.13 -6.05 4.42
CA ASP A 26 -8.01 -6.57 3.63
C ASP A 26 -7.85 -5.82 2.30
N GLY A 27 -8.98 -5.47 1.66
CA GLY A 27 -8.99 -4.63 0.47
C GLY A 27 -8.39 -3.24 0.74
N LEU A 28 -8.79 -2.61 1.84
CA LEU A 28 -8.27 -1.30 2.24
C LEU A 28 -6.76 -1.36 2.56
N ILE A 29 -6.29 -2.41 3.23
CA ILE A 29 -4.85 -2.64 3.47
C ILE A 29 -4.07 -2.74 2.16
N ILE A 30 -4.56 -3.52 1.20
CA ILE A 30 -3.90 -3.74 -0.09
C ILE A 30 -3.92 -2.46 -0.93
N ALA A 31 -5.05 -1.76 -0.99
CA ALA A 31 -5.17 -0.50 -1.72
C ALA A 31 -4.29 0.59 -1.12
N LEU A 32 -4.25 0.71 0.22
CA LEU A 32 -3.38 1.65 0.90
C LEU A 32 -1.90 1.38 0.59
N LEU A 33 -1.45 0.13 0.66
CA LEU A 33 -0.06 -0.21 0.33
C LEU A 33 0.30 0.08 -1.12
N ALA A 34 -0.65 0.01 -2.04
CA ALA A 34 -0.42 0.34 -3.45
C ALA A 34 -0.20 1.85 -3.67
N LEU A 35 -0.85 2.71 -2.88
CA LEU A 35 -0.78 4.17 -2.99
C LEU A 35 0.19 4.80 -1.97
N ALA A 36 0.30 4.21 -0.79
CA ALA A 36 1.18 4.62 0.29
C ALA A 36 2.01 3.40 0.77
N PRO A 37 3.15 3.12 0.15
CA PRO A 37 3.91 1.88 0.33
C PRO A 37 4.67 1.86 1.67
N LEU A 38 3.92 1.84 2.77
CA LEU A 38 4.44 1.76 4.13
C LEU A 38 5.24 0.47 4.37
N ARG A 39 6.20 0.52 5.29
CA ARG A 39 6.79 -0.70 5.81
C ARG A 39 5.74 -1.48 6.60
N ARG A 40 5.77 -2.80 6.50
CA ARG A 40 4.81 -3.69 7.17
C ARG A 40 4.67 -3.40 8.67
N ARG A 41 5.79 -3.16 9.36
CA ARG A 41 5.79 -2.77 10.78
C ARG A 41 5.03 -1.47 11.02
N ASN A 42 5.27 -0.46 10.20
CA ASN A 42 4.60 0.83 10.30
C ASN A 42 3.10 0.69 10.02
N LEU A 43 2.74 -0.05 8.95
CA LEU A 43 1.35 -0.33 8.63
C LEU A 43 0.61 -1.01 9.79
N ALA A 44 1.19 -2.10 10.35
CA ALA A 44 0.60 -2.82 11.48
C ALA A 44 0.50 -1.96 12.75
N GLY A 45 1.45 -1.05 12.94
CA GLY A 45 1.52 -0.17 14.10
C GLY A 45 0.66 1.07 14.04
N LEU A 46 -0.10 1.30 12.95
CA LEU A 46 -0.94 2.51 12.83
C LEU A 46 -1.99 2.59 13.94
N ARG A 47 -2.07 3.75 14.57
CA ARG A 47 -3.01 4.06 15.64
C ARG A 47 -3.85 5.28 15.29
N LEU A 48 -5.13 5.22 15.64
CA LEU A 48 -6.07 6.32 15.51
C LEU A 48 -5.65 7.47 16.42
N ARG A 49 -5.82 8.71 15.99
CA ARG A 49 -5.50 9.95 16.71
C ARG A 49 -4.02 10.17 17.00
N ARG A 50 -3.16 9.16 16.78
CA ARG A 50 -1.71 9.28 16.93
C ARG A 50 -1.00 9.25 15.57
N ASN A 51 -1.16 8.16 14.83
CA ASN A 51 -0.53 7.99 13.51
C ASN A 51 -1.49 8.31 12.36
N LEU A 52 -2.78 8.10 12.57
CA LEU A 52 -3.83 8.47 11.63
C LEU A 52 -4.62 9.64 12.23
N VAL A 53 -4.38 10.83 11.68
CA VAL A 53 -4.87 12.10 12.22
C VAL A 53 -5.67 12.84 11.15
N GLU A 54 -6.82 13.37 11.53
CA GLU A 54 -7.58 14.29 10.70
C GLU A 54 -7.17 15.73 10.99
N THR A 55 -6.80 16.47 9.96
CA THR A 55 -6.39 17.86 10.07
C THR A 55 -6.97 18.65 8.91
N ASN A 56 -7.78 19.67 9.20
CA ASN A 56 -8.39 20.56 8.18
C ASN A 56 -9.13 19.80 7.06
N GLY A 57 -9.86 18.74 7.41
CA GLY A 57 -10.62 17.92 6.47
C GLY A 57 -9.79 16.93 5.65
N SER A 58 -8.49 16.88 5.86
CA SER A 58 -7.58 15.89 5.26
C SER A 58 -7.10 14.90 6.30
N TRP A 59 -6.93 13.65 5.90
CA TRP A 59 -6.37 12.61 6.74
C TRP A 59 -4.88 12.44 6.46
N LEU A 60 -4.09 12.34 7.53
CA LEU A 60 -2.64 12.23 7.47
C LEU A 60 -2.17 10.98 8.22
N ILE A 61 -1.25 10.24 7.62
CA ILE A 61 -0.44 9.24 8.30
C ILE A 61 0.84 9.92 8.75
N SER A 62 1.04 10.05 10.06
CA SER A 62 2.24 10.64 10.65
C SER A 62 2.97 9.60 11.51
N LEU A 63 4.25 9.40 11.23
CA LEU A 63 5.11 8.48 11.94
C LEU A 63 6.33 9.24 12.50
N ASP A 64 6.54 9.15 13.78
CA ASP A 64 7.70 9.74 14.43
C ASP A 64 9.01 9.07 14.00
N ALA A 65 10.12 9.76 14.18
CA ALA A 65 11.46 9.24 13.89
C ALA A 65 11.76 7.90 14.59
N SER A 66 11.26 7.73 15.82
CA SER A 66 11.41 6.49 16.60
C SER A 66 10.62 5.31 16.03
N GLU A 67 9.57 5.57 15.27
CA GLU A 67 8.72 4.55 14.65
C GLU A 67 9.25 4.08 13.29
N THR A 68 10.16 4.83 12.69
CA THR A 68 10.71 4.54 11.37
C THR A 68 12.09 3.87 11.46
N LYS A 69 12.38 2.96 10.54
CA LYS A 69 13.70 2.31 10.45
C LYS A 69 14.83 3.29 10.13
N THR A 70 14.49 4.41 9.51
CA THR A 70 15.45 5.43 9.05
C THR A 70 15.72 6.50 10.09
N HIS A 71 15.03 6.46 11.23
CA HIS A 71 15.06 7.49 12.25
C HIS A 71 14.77 8.91 11.69
N ALA A 72 13.94 8.99 10.68
CA ALA A 72 13.39 10.23 10.13
C ALA A 72 11.87 10.19 10.21
N PRO A 73 11.19 11.28 10.57
CA PRO A 73 9.73 11.33 10.56
C PRO A 73 9.22 11.09 9.14
N LEU A 74 8.02 10.55 9.03
CA LEU A 74 7.38 10.28 7.75
C LEU A 74 5.92 10.74 7.81
N GLU A 75 5.56 11.63 6.92
CA GLU A 75 4.18 12.09 6.76
C GLU A 75 3.68 11.76 5.36
N ILE A 76 2.51 11.17 5.28
CA ILE A 76 1.85 10.78 4.02
C ILE A 76 0.38 11.19 4.12
N LEU A 77 -0.12 11.95 3.16
CA LEU A 77 -1.55 12.19 3.02
C LEU A 77 -2.26 10.87 2.76
N TRP A 78 -3.37 10.66 3.45
CA TRP A 78 -4.25 9.54 3.12
C TRP A 78 -4.79 9.76 1.70
N PRO A 79 -4.74 8.74 0.81
CA PRO A 79 -5.24 8.90 -0.55
C PRO A 79 -6.74 9.22 -0.56
N ASP A 80 -7.14 10.29 -1.27
CA ASP A 80 -8.54 10.75 -1.32
C ASP A 80 -9.50 9.66 -1.82
N ASP A 81 -9.09 8.87 -2.81
CA ASP A 81 -9.86 7.73 -3.34
C ASP A 81 -10.14 6.65 -2.28
N LEU A 82 -9.37 6.60 -1.20
CA LEU A 82 -9.55 5.66 -0.10
C LEU A 82 -10.21 6.28 1.13
N LEU A 83 -10.63 7.53 1.08
CA LEU A 83 -11.27 8.19 2.22
C LEU A 83 -12.64 7.56 2.53
N GLY A 84 -13.49 7.37 1.54
CA GLY A 84 -14.77 6.68 1.71
C GLY A 84 -14.61 5.27 2.30
N PRO A 85 -13.76 4.42 1.72
CA PRO A 85 -13.42 3.12 2.29
C PRO A 85 -12.85 3.18 3.72
N LEU A 86 -12.02 4.18 4.06
CA LEU A 86 -11.52 4.36 5.42
C LEU A 86 -12.66 4.64 6.39
N LEU A 87 -13.51 5.62 6.08
CA LEU A 87 -14.63 6.00 6.94
C LEU A 87 -15.62 4.83 7.14
N THR A 88 -15.88 4.08 6.09
CA THR A 88 -16.69 2.85 6.18
C THR A 88 -16.01 1.81 7.10
N TYR A 89 -14.71 1.62 6.96
CA TYR A 89 -13.97 0.74 7.85
C TYR A 89 -14.05 1.19 9.32
N LEU A 90 -13.81 2.46 9.59
CA LEU A 90 -13.79 3.01 10.95
C LEU A 90 -15.17 2.96 11.62
N ASN A 91 -16.23 3.24 10.87
CA ASN A 91 -17.57 3.39 11.44
C ASN A 91 -18.38 2.09 11.44
N VAL A 92 -18.09 1.15 10.54
CA VAL A 92 -18.87 -0.08 10.38
C VAL A 92 -18.02 -1.32 10.72
N HIS A 93 -16.96 -1.54 9.98
CA HIS A 93 -16.25 -2.83 10.03
C HIS A 93 -15.32 -2.96 11.23
N ARG A 94 -14.58 -1.91 11.57
CA ARG A 94 -13.68 -1.94 12.72
C ARG A 94 -14.41 -2.18 14.06
N PRO A 95 -15.54 -1.51 14.36
CA PRO A 95 -16.32 -1.81 15.55
C PRO A 95 -16.82 -3.25 15.60
N GLN A 96 -17.26 -3.81 14.48
CA GLN A 96 -17.68 -5.21 14.40
C GLN A 96 -16.53 -6.17 14.74
N LEU A 97 -15.32 -5.92 14.23
CA LEU A 97 -14.15 -6.71 14.58
C LEU A 97 -13.74 -6.53 16.04
N ALA A 98 -13.75 -5.30 16.53
CA ALA A 98 -13.38 -5.00 17.91
C ALA A 98 -14.34 -5.63 18.95
N ALA A 99 -15.60 -5.87 18.55
CA ALA A 99 -16.60 -6.56 19.38
C ALA A 99 -16.41 -8.09 19.43
N MET A 100 -15.50 -8.65 18.61
CA MET A 100 -15.17 -10.08 18.67
C MET A 100 -14.36 -10.38 19.92
N ASN A 101 -14.93 -11.21 20.81
CA ASN A 101 -14.27 -11.62 22.05
C ASN A 101 -13.61 -12.99 21.86
N GLY A 102 -12.54 -13.04 21.09
CA GLY A 102 -11.71 -14.25 21.02
C GLY A 102 -11.14 -14.59 22.40
N ARG A 103 -10.93 -15.88 22.70
CA ARG A 103 -10.41 -16.36 23.99
C ARG A 103 -9.13 -15.64 24.46
N TRP A 104 -8.36 -15.13 23.51
CA TRP A 104 -7.07 -14.47 23.73
C TRP A 104 -7.06 -13.05 23.17
N ALA A 105 -8.24 -12.45 22.91
CA ALA A 105 -8.34 -11.10 22.40
C ALA A 105 -7.63 -10.10 23.30
N LYS A 106 -6.83 -9.24 22.69
CA LYS A 106 -6.18 -8.11 23.36
C LYS A 106 -6.96 -6.85 23.06
N PRO A 107 -7.02 -5.89 23.99
CA PRO A 107 -7.67 -4.61 23.73
C PRO A 107 -7.13 -3.95 22.47
N VAL A 108 -8.03 -3.48 21.61
CA VAL A 108 -7.67 -2.83 20.33
C VAL A 108 -7.58 -1.32 20.45
N GLU A 109 -8.15 -0.75 21.54
CA GLU A 109 -8.14 0.68 21.85
C GLU A 109 -8.11 1.57 20.59
N ASP A 110 -6.94 2.18 20.34
CA ASP A 110 -6.65 3.06 19.20
C ASP A 110 -6.03 2.35 17.98
N THR A 111 -5.76 1.04 18.03
CA THR A 111 -5.21 0.29 16.90
C THR A 111 -6.09 0.41 15.66
N LEU A 112 -5.51 0.78 14.52
CA LEU A 112 -6.28 0.89 13.26
C LEU A 112 -6.77 -0.48 12.79
N TRP A 113 -5.87 -1.46 12.64
CA TRP A 113 -6.20 -2.77 12.06
C TRP A 113 -6.55 -3.80 13.11
N VAL A 114 -7.76 -4.33 13.01
CA VAL A 114 -8.30 -5.32 13.97
C VAL A 114 -8.45 -6.68 13.29
N SER A 115 -8.04 -7.71 13.98
CA SER A 115 -8.14 -9.12 13.55
C SER A 115 -9.54 -9.69 13.76
N THR A 116 -9.81 -10.87 13.23
CA THR A 116 -11.10 -11.56 13.35
C THR A 116 -11.38 -12.12 14.74
N ASP A 117 -10.39 -12.14 15.61
CA ASP A 117 -10.51 -12.53 17.00
C ASP A 117 -10.71 -11.35 17.97
N GLY A 118 -10.80 -10.13 17.42
CA GLY A 118 -10.92 -8.89 18.20
C GLY A 118 -9.59 -8.33 18.71
N SER A 119 -8.45 -8.88 18.30
CA SER A 119 -7.11 -8.39 18.67
C SER A 119 -6.53 -7.43 17.63
N PRO A 120 -5.52 -6.61 17.98
CA PRO A 120 -4.73 -5.89 17.01
C PRO A 120 -4.10 -6.83 15.99
N MET A 121 -4.16 -6.50 14.69
CA MET A 121 -3.46 -7.28 13.68
C MET A 121 -1.95 -7.18 13.83
N THR A 122 -1.29 -8.33 13.83
CA THR A 122 0.17 -8.40 13.81
C THR A 122 0.72 -8.16 12.39
N GLU A 123 2.02 -7.83 12.31
CA GLU A 123 2.73 -7.77 11.01
C GLU A 123 2.59 -9.06 10.20
N MET A 124 2.60 -10.22 10.88
CA MET A 124 2.47 -11.51 10.22
C MET A 124 1.05 -11.73 9.72
N ALA A 125 0.03 -11.37 10.50
CA ALA A 125 -1.35 -11.47 10.07
C ALA A 125 -1.61 -10.64 8.80
N ILE A 126 -1.10 -9.40 8.73
CA ILE A 126 -1.18 -8.56 7.53
C ILE A 126 -0.45 -9.21 6.36
N TYR A 127 0.76 -9.73 6.58
CA TYR A 127 1.54 -10.41 5.57
C TYR A 127 0.80 -11.60 4.96
N ASP A 128 0.22 -12.45 5.81
CA ASP A 128 -0.51 -13.65 5.37
C ASP A 128 -1.78 -13.29 4.60
N ARG A 129 -2.50 -12.24 5.02
CA ARG A 129 -3.69 -11.76 4.31
C ARG A 129 -3.35 -11.26 2.90
N ILE A 130 -2.30 -10.44 2.76
CA ILE A 130 -1.85 -9.94 1.46
C ILE A 130 -1.46 -11.10 0.56
N ARG A 131 -0.66 -12.04 1.05
CA ARG A 131 -0.23 -13.21 0.28
C ARG A 131 -1.39 -14.10 -0.15
N ALA A 132 -2.36 -14.32 0.73
CA ALA A 132 -3.53 -15.13 0.41
C ALA A 132 -4.37 -14.49 -0.71
N HIS A 133 -4.62 -13.17 -0.65
CA HIS A 133 -5.39 -12.48 -1.68
C HIS A 133 -4.64 -12.39 -3.00
N THR A 134 -3.36 -12.06 -2.97
CA THR A 134 -2.55 -11.96 -4.20
C THR A 134 -2.32 -13.34 -4.83
N GLY A 135 -2.11 -14.38 -4.04
CA GLY A 135 -2.00 -15.75 -4.53
C GLY A 135 -3.26 -16.22 -5.26
N ARG A 136 -4.45 -15.89 -4.74
CA ARG A 136 -5.73 -16.21 -5.40
C ARG A 136 -5.94 -15.40 -6.68
N ALA A 137 -5.59 -14.11 -6.66
CA ALA A 137 -5.85 -13.20 -7.76
C ALA A 137 -4.86 -13.37 -8.93
N PHE A 138 -3.60 -13.68 -8.64
CA PHE A 138 -2.51 -13.65 -9.63
C PHE A 138 -1.81 -15.00 -9.79
N GLY A 139 -2.23 -16.04 -9.08
CA GLY A 139 -1.54 -17.34 -9.07
C GLY A 139 -0.19 -17.33 -8.33
N ALA A 140 0.25 -16.18 -7.82
CA ALA A 140 1.51 -16.01 -7.11
C ALA A 140 1.32 -15.15 -5.86
N ALA A 141 1.78 -15.65 -4.71
CA ALA A 141 1.71 -14.94 -3.44
C ALA A 141 2.75 -13.82 -3.39
N ILE A 142 2.31 -12.56 -3.38
CA ILE A 142 3.17 -11.38 -3.43
C ILE A 142 3.58 -10.95 -2.03
N ASN A 143 4.89 -10.76 -1.85
CA ASN A 143 5.44 -10.20 -0.62
C ASN A 143 5.09 -8.69 -0.53
N PRO A 144 4.58 -8.19 0.61
CA PRO A 144 4.32 -6.77 0.82
C PRO A 144 5.50 -5.84 0.52
N HIS A 145 6.74 -6.32 0.60
CA HIS A 145 7.90 -5.52 0.25
C HIS A 145 7.91 -5.10 -1.23
N LEU A 146 7.36 -5.95 -2.10
CA LEU A 146 7.28 -5.66 -3.54
C LEU A 146 6.38 -4.46 -3.88
N PHE A 147 5.46 -4.06 -3.00
CA PHE A 147 4.70 -2.81 -3.17
C PHE A 147 5.63 -1.59 -3.18
N ARG A 148 6.68 -1.63 -2.35
CA ARG A 148 7.66 -0.55 -2.26
C ARG A 148 8.58 -0.52 -3.46
N ASP A 149 8.99 -1.70 -3.93
CA ASP A 149 9.80 -1.83 -5.14
C ASP A 149 8.99 -1.40 -6.38
N ALA A 150 7.72 -1.79 -6.45
CA ALA A 150 6.80 -1.38 -7.51
C ALA A 150 6.58 0.15 -7.49
N ALA A 151 6.38 0.76 -6.32
CA ALA A 151 6.22 2.21 -6.21
C ALA A 151 7.50 2.95 -6.67
N ALA A 152 8.68 2.50 -6.26
CA ALA A 152 9.96 3.05 -6.72
C ALA A 152 10.13 2.95 -8.24
N THR A 153 9.81 1.78 -8.80
CA THR A 153 9.90 1.55 -10.25
C THR A 153 8.88 2.38 -11.02
N THR A 154 7.62 2.43 -10.54
CA THR A 154 6.56 3.23 -11.17
C THR A 154 6.96 4.71 -11.22
N LEU A 155 7.44 5.26 -10.11
CA LEU A 155 7.87 6.66 -10.07
C LEU A 155 9.08 6.90 -10.99
N ALA A 156 10.04 5.96 -11.02
CA ALA A 156 11.20 6.07 -11.90
C ALA A 156 10.84 6.04 -13.39
N ILE A 157 9.76 5.33 -13.76
CA ILE A 157 9.26 5.27 -15.15
C ILE A 157 8.38 6.48 -15.47
N ALA A 158 7.44 6.83 -14.57
CA ALA A 158 6.44 7.86 -14.83
C ALA A 158 7.04 9.28 -14.74
N ASP A 159 7.99 9.49 -13.84
CA ASP A 159 8.61 10.79 -13.59
C ASP A 159 10.11 10.67 -13.27
N PRO A 160 10.94 10.39 -14.28
CA PRO A 160 12.37 10.23 -14.10
C PRO A 160 13.07 11.48 -13.54
N ALA A 161 12.54 12.68 -13.83
CA ALA A 161 13.12 13.94 -13.36
C ALA A 161 12.97 14.10 -11.83
N HIS A 162 11.90 13.55 -11.26
CA HIS A 162 11.61 13.66 -9.84
C HIS A 162 11.80 12.34 -9.07
N VAL A 163 12.50 11.37 -9.63
CA VAL A 163 12.77 10.07 -8.98
C VAL A 163 13.35 10.20 -7.56
N ARG A 164 14.04 11.30 -7.26
CA ARG A 164 14.57 11.60 -5.91
C ARG A 164 13.46 11.76 -4.87
N VAL A 165 12.25 12.14 -5.29
CA VAL A 165 11.06 12.22 -4.42
C VAL A 165 10.67 10.84 -3.86
N ALA A 166 10.99 9.75 -4.56
CA ALA A 166 10.76 8.40 -4.06
C ALA A 166 11.52 8.10 -2.78
N THR A 167 12.68 8.73 -2.56
CA THR A 167 13.51 8.47 -1.38
C THR A 167 12.79 8.81 -0.06
N PRO A 168 12.22 10.01 0.13
CA PRO A 168 11.40 10.32 1.29
C PRO A 168 10.14 9.46 1.38
N LEU A 169 9.39 9.33 0.29
CA LEU A 169 8.14 8.54 0.24
C LEU A 169 8.35 7.10 0.70
N LEU A 170 9.44 6.49 0.26
CA LEU A 170 9.81 5.14 0.66
C LEU A 170 10.58 5.10 1.99
N GLY A 171 10.92 6.27 2.57
CA GLY A 171 11.75 6.35 3.76
C GLY A 171 13.09 5.63 3.53
N HIS A 172 13.70 5.75 2.36
CA HIS A 172 15.03 5.24 2.10
C HIS A 172 16.08 6.22 2.65
N ARG A 173 17.04 5.69 3.39
CA ARG A 173 18.13 6.51 3.96
C ARG A 173 19.16 6.90 2.90
N ILE A 174 19.29 6.10 1.86
CA ILE A 174 20.31 6.26 0.80
C ILE A 174 19.62 6.18 -0.54
N PHE A 175 19.86 7.16 -1.41
CA PHE A 175 19.38 7.22 -2.79
C PHE A 175 19.75 5.99 -3.63
N ARG A 176 20.85 5.31 -3.30
CA ARG A 176 21.35 4.13 -4.02
C ARG A 176 20.32 3.03 -4.23
N THR A 177 19.38 2.83 -3.30
CA THR A 177 18.30 1.84 -3.47
C THR A 177 17.29 2.31 -4.50
N THR A 178 16.95 3.59 -4.49
CA THR A 178 16.04 4.21 -5.48
C THR A 178 16.71 4.33 -6.84
N GLU A 179 18.02 4.63 -6.86
CA GLU A 179 18.86 4.72 -8.06
C GLU A 179 18.89 3.42 -8.87
N ARG A 180 18.92 2.24 -8.21
CA ARG A 180 18.85 0.96 -8.92
C ARG A 180 17.56 0.83 -9.73
N HIS A 181 16.42 1.23 -9.18
CA HIS A 181 15.13 1.22 -9.91
C HIS A 181 15.13 2.25 -11.03
N TYR A 182 15.75 3.40 -10.82
CA TYR A 182 15.91 4.43 -11.84
C TYR A 182 16.79 3.96 -13.01
N GLN A 183 17.95 3.37 -12.73
CA GLN A 183 18.83 2.82 -13.76
C GLN A 183 18.17 1.69 -14.56
N HIS A 184 17.38 0.84 -13.88
CA HIS A 184 16.61 -0.20 -14.54
C HIS A 184 15.54 0.39 -15.46
N ALA A 185 14.79 1.39 -15.00
CA ALA A 185 13.79 2.07 -15.81
C ALA A 185 14.40 2.77 -17.03
N GLN A 186 15.51 3.48 -16.85
CA GLN A 186 16.25 4.10 -17.97
C GLN A 186 16.75 3.07 -18.99
N SER A 187 17.22 1.90 -18.54
CA SER A 187 17.66 0.83 -19.42
C SER A 187 16.52 0.30 -20.28
N LEU A 188 15.32 0.13 -19.70
CA LEU A 188 14.13 -0.31 -20.43
C LEU A 188 13.68 0.73 -21.46
N ASP A 189 13.68 2.01 -21.11
CA ASP A 189 13.29 3.09 -22.01
C ASP A 189 14.31 3.29 -23.14
N ALA A 190 15.60 3.20 -22.83
CA ALA A 190 16.67 3.19 -23.84
C ALA A 190 16.52 2.01 -24.80
N HIS A 191 16.18 0.82 -24.29
CA HIS A 191 15.93 -0.35 -25.12
C HIS A 191 14.70 -0.17 -26.01
N ARG A 192 13.59 0.36 -25.48
CA ARG A 192 12.38 0.67 -26.28
C ARG A 192 12.67 1.69 -27.37
N ALA A 193 13.41 2.76 -27.04
CA ALA A 193 13.82 3.78 -28.00
C ALA A 193 14.73 3.19 -29.08
N TYR A 194 15.68 2.33 -28.71
CA TYR A 194 16.55 1.61 -29.63
C TYR A 194 15.75 0.71 -30.58
N VAL A 195 14.87 -0.12 -30.05
CA VAL A 195 13.99 -1.00 -30.82
C VAL A 195 13.11 -0.18 -31.77
N GLY A 196 12.51 0.92 -31.29
CA GLY A 196 11.74 1.85 -32.13
C GLY A 196 12.57 2.46 -33.26
N ALA A 197 13.82 2.84 -32.99
CA ALA A 197 14.72 3.39 -33.96
C ALA A 197 15.14 2.34 -35.02
N VAL A 198 15.37 1.09 -34.62
CA VAL A 198 15.73 -0.01 -35.48
C VAL A 198 14.56 -0.41 -36.38
N PHE A 199 13.37 -0.59 -35.83
CA PHE A 199 12.18 -0.97 -36.59
C PHE A 199 11.53 0.19 -37.33
N GLY A 200 11.67 1.45 -36.83
CA GLY A 200 11.14 2.65 -37.49
C GLY A 200 11.85 3.02 -38.79
N LYS A 201 13.07 2.56 -39.02
CA LYS A 201 13.79 2.77 -40.29
C LYS A 201 13.24 1.96 -41.46
N GLY A 202 12.26 1.06 -41.23
CA GLY A 202 11.63 0.26 -42.29
C GLY A 202 10.54 0.94 -43.12
N LYS A 203 10.09 2.16 -42.73
CA LYS A 203 9.11 2.94 -43.53
C LYS A 203 9.77 4.05 -44.35
N ARG A 204 10.74 3.70 -45.18
CA ARG A 204 11.09 4.56 -46.35
C ARG A 204 9.95 4.45 -47.36
N LYS A 205 9.22 5.56 -47.55
CA LYS A 205 8.35 5.76 -48.70
C LYS A 205 9.15 5.44 -49.95
N ARG A 206 8.66 4.52 -50.75
CA ARG A 206 9.07 4.42 -52.18
C ARG A 206 8.39 5.58 -52.92
N PRO A 207 9.10 6.20 -53.88
CA PRO A 207 8.58 7.28 -54.68
C PRO A 207 7.40 6.85 -55.56
#